data_591f4ac83231ff5c19fa2d850871dc39
#
_entry.id   591f4ac83231ff5c19fa2d850871dc39
#
_cell.length_a   1.000
_cell.length_b   1.000
_cell.length_c   1.000
_cell.angle_alpha   90.00
_cell.angle_beta   90.00
_cell.angle_gamma   90.00
#
_symmetry.space_group_name_H-M   'P 1'
#
loop_
_entity.id
_entity.type
_entity.pdbx_description
1 polymer ?
#
loop_
_entity_poly.entity_id
_entity_poly.type
_entity_poly.pdbx_seq_one_letter_code
_entity_poly.pdbx_strand_id
1 'polypeptide(L)'
;AMLSVNWSDVVNILNTLKPYLIALAVIVVVALVAVIAVMKVSKTRRKIIRSEVGLAALLAITIVANLICTGPMSTLLTLVSGKGTITDKTQNDAEDLGIQIADEGIVLLKNNGGLLPLDKNKNLNVFGWASTNPCYGGTGSGALSDAYDTVDLLTGLKDAGFKLNDEISDFYKDYRADRPEVGMWEQDWTLPEPSVDKYSDSMIENAKDFSDTAMVVLTRVGGEHIDLPTDVSKVNY
;
A
#
# COMPACT_ATOMS: atom_id res chain seq x y z
N ALA A 1 5.61 -7.43 -6.28
CA ALA A 1 4.37 -6.74 -6.61
C ALA A 1 4.60 -5.84 -7.81
N MET A 2 3.78 -6.00 -8.84
CA MET A 2 3.64 -4.94 -9.83
C MET A 2 2.85 -3.82 -9.15
N LEU A 3 3.44 -2.63 -9.06
CA LEU A 3 2.70 -1.42 -8.73
C LEU A 3 1.53 -1.31 -9.72
N SER A 4 0.31 -1.58 -9.27
CA SER A 4 -0.87 -1.32 -10.08
C SER A 4 -1.07 0.20 -10.11
N VAL A 5 -0.80 0.81 -11.26
CA VAL A 5 -1.01 2.24 -11.46
C VAL A 5 -2.44 2.43 -11.94
N ASN A 6 -3.29 2.99 -11.10
CA ASN A 6 -4.66 3.34 -11.47
C ASN A 6 -4.69 4.60 -12.35
N TRP A 7 -5.75 4.75 -13.17
CA TRP A 7 -5.92 5.95 -13.99
C TRP A 7 -6.02 7.24 -13.16
N SER A 8 -6.58 7.18 -11.97
CA SER A 8 -6.59 8.29 -11.00
C SER A 8 -5.19 8.76 -10.62
N ASP A 9 -4.24 7.84 -10.43
CA ASP A 9 -2.86 8.16 -10.09
C ASP A 9 -2.17 8.92 -11.22
N VAL A 10 -2.40 8.48 -12.47
CA VAL A 10 -1.89 9.16 -13.67
C VAL A 10 -2.44 10.59 -13.76
N VAL A 11 -3.73 10.77 -13.52
CA VAL A 11 -4.38 12.10 -13.54
C VAL A 11 -3.83 13.00 -12.43
N ASN A 12 -3.62 12.47 -11.24
CA ASN A 12 -3.05 13.22 -10.11
C ASN A 12 -1.61 13.65 -10.38
N ILE A 13 -0.79 12.76 -10.91
CA ILE A 13 0.58 13.08 -11.33
C ILE A 13 0.57 14.17 -12.42
N LEU A 14 -0.27 14.05 -13.42
CA LEU A 14 -0.38 15.05 -14.48
C LEU A 14 -0.85 16.41 -13.95
N ASN A 15 -1.79 16.45 -13.02
CA ASN A 15 -2.24 17.67 -12.37
C ASN A 15 -1.11 18.34 -11.56
N THR A 16 -0.34 17.57 -10.85
CA THR A 16 0.81 18.05 -10.07
C THR A 16 1.93 18.58 -10.97
N LEU A 17 2.16 17.93 -12.14
CA LEU A 17 3.16 18.35 -13.11
C LEU A 17 2.71 19.51 -14.01
N LYS A 18 1.41 19.78 -14.09
CA LYS A 18 0.83 20.78 -14.98
C LYS A 18 1.53 22.15 -14.97
N PRO A 19 1.84 22.79 -13.82
CA PRO A 19 2.53 24.08 -13.81
C PRO A 19 3.92 24.02 -14.43
N TYR A 20 4.64 22.93 -14.23
CA TYR A 20 5.98 22.72 -14.81
C TYR A 20 5.92 22.49 -16.31
N LEU A 21 4.93 21.73 -16.80
CA LEU A 21 4.71 21.50 -18.23
C LEU A 21 4.34 22.80 -18.95
N ILE A 22 3.55 23.66 -18.29
CA ILE A 22 3.25 25.00 -18.81
C ILE A 22 4.52 25.85 -18.88
N ALA A 23 5.35 25.83 -17.85
CA ALA A 23 6.62 26.57 -17.83
C ALA A 23 7.56 26.12 -18.96
N LEU A 24 7.67 24.82 -19.19
CA LEU A 24 8.46 24.27 -20.31
C LEU A 24 7.91 24.73 -21.67
N ALA A 25 6.61 24.68 -21.86
CA ALA A 25 5.97 25.16 -23.08
C ALA A 25 6.23 26.66 -23.34
N VAL A 26 6.13 27.48 -22.28
CA VAL A 26 6.41 28.93 -22.36
C VAL A 26 7.89 29.18 -22.72
N ILE A 27 8.83 28.47 -22.12
CA ILE A 27 10.27 28.60 -22.45
C ILE A 27 10.51 28.30 -23.92
N VAL A 28 9.93 27.23 -24.45
CA VAL A 28 10.07 26.85 -25.86
C VAL A 28 9.47 27.91 -26.78
N VAL A 29 8.27 28.38 -26.48
CA VAL A 29 7.58 29.41 -27.28
C VAL A 29 8.39 30.71 -27.28
N VAL A 30 8.86 31.16 -26.14
CA VAL A 30 9.67 32.39 -26.01
C VAL A 30 10.97 32.25 -26.82
N ALA A 31 11.65 31.12 -26.72
CA ALA A 31 12.87 30.86 -27.50
C ALA A 31 12.62 30.86 -29.00
N LEU A 32 11.52 30.25 -29.47
CA LEU A 32 11.12 30.26 -30.87
C LEU A 32 10.80 31.68 -31.37
N VAL A 33 10.05 32.44 -30.61
CA VAL A 33 9.73 33.83 -30.94
C VAL A 33 11.01 34.68 -31.04
N ALA A 34 11.93 34.53 -30.08
CA ALA A 34 13.21 35.23 -30.10
C ALA A 34 14.05 34.85 -31.33
N VAL A 35 14.13 33.57 -31.69
CA VAL A 35 14.84 33.09 -32.88
C VAL A 35 14.25 33.65 -34.15
N ILE A 36 12.91 33.78 -34.24
CA ILE A 36 12.20 34.37 -35.40
C ILE A 36 12.43 35.88 -35.45
N ALA A 37 12.34 36.58 -34.32
CA ALA A 37 12.50 38.04 -34.24
C ALA A 37 13.85 38.51 -34.75
N VAL A 38 14.90 37.73 -34.58
CA VAL A 38 16.26 38.09 -35.05
C VAL A 38 16.53 37.78 -36.52
N MET A 39 15.51 37.32 -37.27
CA MET A 39 15.68 37.02 -38.72
C MET A 39 16.07 38.27 -39.54
N LYS A 40 15.67 39.46 -39.11
CA LYS A 40 15.98 40.75 -39.75
C LYS A 40 17.37 41.33 -39.40
N VAL A 41 18.09 40.69 -38.47
CA VAL A 41 19.40 41.14 -38.02
C VAL A 41 20.53 40.59 -38.94
N SER A 42 21.69 41.24 -38.99
CA SER A 42 22.87 40.80 -39.77
C SER A 42 23.27 39.36 -39.44
N LYS A 43 23.80 38.61 -40.43
CA LYS A 43 24.12 37.15 -40.30
C LYS A 43 24.96 36.84 -39.08
N THR A 44 25.97 37.62 -38.80
CA THR A 44 26.91 37.38 -37.68
C THR A 44 26.22 37.56 -36.32
N ARG A 45 25.53 38.68 -36.13
CA ARG A 45 24.79 38.94 -34.87
C ARG A 45 23.66 37.94 -34.66
N ARG A 46 22.94 37.59 -35.74
CA ARG A 46 21.88 36.58 -35.70
C ARG A 46 22.38 35.22 -35.22
N LYS A 47 23.58 34.78 -35.65
CA LYS A 47 24.19 33.53 -35.21
C LYS A 47 24.50 33.56 -33.69
N ILE A 48 25.06 34.66 -33.22
CA ILE A 48 25.39 34.84 -31.79
C ILE A 48 24.12 34.81 -30.95
N ILE A 49 23.11 35.65 -31.29
CA ILE A 49 21.84 35.75 -30.53
C ILE A 49 21.13 34.40 -30.49
N ARG A 50 21.08 33.66 -31.61
CA ARG A 50 20.48 32.32 -31.62
C ARG A 50 21.18 31.32 -30.74
N SER A 51 22.54 31.39 -30.64
CA SER A 51 23.30 30.55 -29.74
C SER A 51 23.04 30.89 -28.28
N GLU A 52 22.97 32.18 -27.95
CA GLU A 52 22.66 32.66 -26.60
C GLU A 52 21.23 32.30 -26.18
N VAL A 53 20.25 32.47 -27.06
CA VAL A 53 18.86 32.08 -26.82
C VAL A 53 18.76 30.57 -26.63
N GLY A 54 19.45 29.79 -27.45
CA GLY A 54 19.48 28.33 -27.32
C GLY A 54 20.08 27.88 -26.00
N LEU A 55 21.21 28.49 -25.60
CA LEU A 55 21.87 28.20 -24.32
C LEU A 55 20.99 28.59 -23.12
N ALA A 56 20.38 29.78 -23.17
CA ALA A 56 19.47 30.24 -22.11
C ALA A 56 18.22 29.35 -21.99
N ALA A 57 17.64 28.94 -23.13
CA ALA A 57 16.50 28.02 -23.13
C ALA A 57 16.89 26.65 -22.56
N LEU A 58 18.05 26.10 -22.94
CA LEU A 58 18.57 24.84 -22.41
C LEU A 58 18.77 24.91 -20.88
N LEU A 59 19.38 25.99 -20.40
CA LEU A 59 19.57 26.21 -18.97
C LEU A 59 18.23 26.27 -18.22
N ALA A 60 17.27 27.02 -18.75
CA ALA A 60 15.93 27.14 -18.16
C ALA A 60 15.19 25.80 -18.13
N ILE A 61 15.24 25.02 -19.21
CA ILE A 61 14.68 23.67 -19.29
C ILE A 61 15.34 22.75 -18.24
N THR A 62 16.65 22.80 -18.12
CA THR A 62 17.40 21.99 -17.13
C THR A 62 17.00 22.35 -15.70
N ILE A 63 16.82 23.63 -15.40
CA ILE A 63 16.34 24.07 -14.09
C ILE A 63 14.92 23.52 -13.80
N VAL A 64 13.99 23.64 -14.76
CA VAL A 64 12.62 23.13 -14.58
C VAL A 64 12.63 21.60 -14.45
N ALA A 65 13.41 20.89 -15.25
CA ALA A 65 13.56 19.44 -15.12
C ALA A 65 14.09 19.03 -13.74
N ASN A 66 15.09 19.75 -13.24
CA ASN A 66 15.63 19.53 -11.90
C ASN A 66 14.55 19.76 -10.81
N LEU A 67 13.78 20.83 -10.91
CA LEU A 67 12.68 21.11 -9.99
C LEU A 67 11.59 20.03 -10.04
N ILE A 68 11.29 19.44 -11.19
CA ILE A 68 10.38 18.30 -11.31
C ILE A 68 10.97 17.09 -10.58
N CYS A 69 12.23 16.76 -10.84
CA CYS A 69 12.88 15.58 -10.28
C CYS A 69 13.07 15.67 -8.76
N THR A 70 13.43 16.85 -8.24
CA THR A 70 13.67 17.06 -6.80
C THR A 70 12.40 17.42 -6.02
N GLY A 71 11.33 17.78 -6.70
CA GLY A 71 10.02 18.10 -6.15
C GLY A 71 9.00 16.97 -6.36
N PRO A 72 8.03 17.17 -7.28
CA PRO A 72 6.88 16.27 -7.40
C PRO A 72 7.22 14.84 -7.81
N MET A 73 8.35 14.62 -8.47
CA MET A 73 8.78 13.29 -8.91
C MET A 73 9.82 12.65 -7.99
N SER A 74 10.26 13.32 -6.92
CA SER A 74 11.35 12.83 -6.07
C SER A 74 11.07 11.46 -5.46
N THR A 75 9.86 11.26 -4.93
CA THR A 75 9.44 9.98 -4.33
C THR A 75 9.46 8.85 -5.36
N LEU A 76 8.87 9.08 -6.54
CA LEU A 76 8.84 8.09 -7.61
C LEU A 76 10.26 7.75 -8.09
N LEU A 77 11.12 8.75 -8.27
CA LEU A 77 12.51 8.53 -8.67
C LEU A 77 13.30 7.77 -7.61
N THR A 78 13.07 8.04 -6.33
CA THR A 78 13.69 7.32 -5.23
C THR A 78 13.23 5.86 -5.20
N LEU A 79 11.93 5.61 -5.37
CA LEU A 79 11.37 4.24 -5.42
C LEU A 79 11.94 3.43 -6.60
N VAL A 80 12.10 4.06 -7.77
CA VAL A 80 12.61 3.38 -8.98
C VAL A 80 14.13 3.23 -8.96
N SER A 81 14.86 4.20 -8.41
CA SER A 81 16.33 4.22 -8.38
C SER A 81 16.93 3.66 -7.10
N GLY A 82 16.15 3.54 -6.05
CA GLY A 82 16.58 3.03 -4.75
C GLY A 82 16.85 1.52 -4.81
N LYS A 83 18.10 1.16 -5.03
CA LYS A 83 18.60 -0.22 -4.86
C LYS A 83 19.33 -0.28 -3.53
N GLY A 84 18.56 -0.41 -2.45
CA GLY A 84 19.10 -0.81 -1.15
C GLY A 84 19.28 -2.32 -1.12
N THR A 85 20.42 -2.80 -0.65
CA THR A 85 20.61 -4.19 -0.26
C THR A 85 20.93 -4.22 1.22
N ILE A 86 20.24 -5.07 1.96
CA ILE A 86 20.59 -5.39 3.35
C ILE A 86 21.33 -6.72 3.37
N THR A 87 22.21 -6.91 4.35
CA THR A 87 22.87 -8.19 4.53
C THR A 87 21.91 -9.20 5.15
N ASP A 88 22.10 -10.50 4.87
CA ASP A 88 21.31 -11.58 5.48
C ASP A 88 21.30 -11.48 7.01
N LYS A 89 22.46 -11.11 7.60
CA LYS A 89 22.52 -10.88 9.04
C LYS A 89 21.58 -9.76 9.51
N THR A 90 21.53 -8.64 8.79
CA THR A 90 20.66 -7.51 9.15
C THR A 90 19.19 -7.90 9.00
N GLN A 91 18.86 -8.69 8.00
CA GLN A 91 17.52 -9.20 7.79
C GLN A 91 17.11 -10.12 8.94
N ASN A 92 17.93 -11.12 9.28
CA ASN A 92 17.65 -12.05 10.36
C ASN A 92 17.54 -11.32 11.72
N ASP A 93 18.46 -10.38 12.00
CA ASP A 93 18.39 -9.57 13.23
C ASP A 93 17.07 -8.76 13.30
N ALA A 94 16.56 -8.28 12.16
CA ALA A 94 15.29 -7.55 12.12
C ALA A 94 14.08 -8.47 12.30
N GLU A 95 14.12 -9.68 11.76
CA GLU A 95 13.08 -10.70 11.96
C GLU A 95 13.01 -11.12 13.42
N ASP A 96 14.15 -11.45 14.05
CA ASP A 96 14.23 -11.81 15.47
C ASP A 96 13.71 -10.67 16.37
N LEU A 97 14.08 -9.43 16.06
CA LEU A 97 13.58 -8.26 16.79
C LEU A 97 12.07 -8.08 16.58
N GLY A 98 11.57 -8.32 15.37
CA GLY A 98 10.15 -8.28 15.06
C GLY A 98 9.34 -9.28 15.87
N ILE A 99 9.84 -10.50 16.01
CA ILE A 99 9.24 -11.54 16.86
C ILE A 99 9.21 -11.08 18.31
N GLN A 100 10.33 -10.58 18.83
CA GLN A 100 10.41 -10.09 20.20
C GLN A 100 9.42 -8.94 20.46
N ILE A 101 9.31 -7.98 19.53
CA ILE A 101 8.34 -6.88 19.64
C ILE A 101 6.91 -7.40 19.67
N ALA A 102 6.58 -8.39 18.82
CA ALA A 102 5.26 -9.00 18.81
C ALA A 102 4.95 -9.73 20.11
N ASP A 103 5.88 -10.52 20.64
CA ASP A 103 5.73 -11.25 21.90
C ASP A 103 5.51 -10.29 23.08
N GLU A 104 6.22 -9.18 23.13
CA GLU A 104 6.06 -8.17 24.17
C GLU A 104 4.81 -7.29 23.97
N GLY A 105 4.36 -7.14 22.72
CA GLY A 105 3.20 -6.32 22.36
C GLY A 105 1.86 -7.02 22.46
N ILE A 106 1.82 -8.36 22.47
CA ILE A 106 0.57 -9.12 22.58
C ILE A 106 0.07 -9.08 24.02
N VAL A 107 -1.16 -8.60 24.22
CA VAL A 107 -1.76 -8.43 25.54
C VAL A 107 -2.97 -9.34 25.70
N LEU A 108 -2.94 -10.19 26.73
CA LEU A 108 -4.08 -11.00 27.14
C LEU A 108 -5.02 -10.17 28.02
N LEU A 109 -6.07 -9.61 27.43
CA LEU A 109 -7.03 -8.75 28.13
C LEU A 109 -7.94 -9.52 29.09
N LYS A 110 -8.28 -10.78 28.76
CA LYS A 110 -9.22 -11.58 29.52
C LYS A 110 -9.03 -13.08 29.23
N ASN A 111 -9.03 -13.90 30.25
CA ASN A 111 -8.98 -15.37 30.16
C ASN A 111 -9.89 -15.99 31.21
N ASN A 112 -11.22 -15.88 31.01
CA ASN A 112 -12.19 -16.44 31.93
C ASN A 112 -12.23 -17.95 31.80
N GLY A 113 -12.20 -18.65 32.94
CA GLY A 113 -12.23 -20.09 32.97
C GLY A 113 -10.94 -20.78 32.52
N GLY A 114 -9.87 -20.02 32.25
CA GLY A 114 -8.58 -20.60 31.84
C GLY A 114 -8.61 -21.30 30.50
N LEU A 115 -9.37 -20.73 29.52
CA LEU A 115 -9.46 -21.27 28.15
C LEU A 115 -8.07 -21.27 27.45
N LEU A 116 -7.28 -20.25 27.68
CA LEU A 116 -5.94 -20.12 27.12
C LEU A 116 -4.87 -20.57 28.13
N PRO A 117 -3.79 -21.20 27.67
CA PRO A 117 -3.49 -21.55 26.27
C PRO A 117 -4.35 -22.71 25.77
N LEU A 118 -4.66 -22.71 24.47
CA LEU A 118 -5.35 -23.84 23.84
C LEU A 118 -4.41 -25.04 23.71
N ASP A 119 -4.97 -26.25 23.82
CA ASP A 119 -4.21 -27.47 23.58
C ASP A 119 -3.76 -27.54 22.12
N LYS A 120 -2.50 -27.90 21.91
CA LYS A 120 -1.97 -28.16 20.58
C LYS A 120 -2.73 -29.33 19.92
N ASN A 121 -2.81 -29.29 18.60
CA ASN A 121 -3.55 -30.25 17.76
C ASN A 121 -5.10 -30.18 17.89
N LYS A 122 -5.65 -29.16 18.54
CA LYS A 122 -7.10 -28.92 18.48
C LYS A 122 -7.53 -28.49 17.09
N ASN A 123 -8.76 -28.88 16.77
CA ASN A 123 -9.49 -28.28 15.67
C ASN A 123 -9.92 -26.87 16.09
N LEU A 124 -9.84 -25.91 15.17
CA LEU A 124 -10.15 -24.51 15.42
C LEU A 124 -10.92 -23.91 14.25
N ASN A 125 -12.09 -23.38 14.52
CA ASN A 125 -12.82 -22.54 13.57
C ASN A 125 -12.26 -21.11 13.66
N VAL A 126 -11.88 -20.50 12.53
CA VAL A 126 -11.38 -19.13 12.51
C VAL A 126 -12.31 -18.26 11.70
N PHE A 127 -13.00 -17.35 12.39
CA PHE A 127 -13.97 -16.42 11.81
C PHE A 127 -13.40 -15.01 11.71
N GLY A 128 -13.98 -14.22 10.83
CA GLY A 128 -13.63 -12.85 10.56
C GLY A 128 -12.77 -12.69 9.30
N TRP A 129 -13.15 -11.79 8.42
CA TRP A 129 -12.45 -11.59 7.14
C TRP A 129 -10.97 -11.24 7.32
N ALA A 130 -10.62 -10.60 8.44
CA ALA A 130 -9.23 -10.26 8.75
C ALA A 130 -8.33 -11.48 8.97
N SER A 131 -8.91 -12.68 9.19
CA SER A 131 -8.15 -13.92 9.32
C SER A 131 -7.46 -14.34 8.02
N THR A 132 -8.05 -14.01 6.87
CA THR A 132 -7.55 -14.39 5.54
C THR A 132 -6.80 -13.28 4.84
N ASN A 133 -6.91 -12.06 5.33
CA ASN A 133 -6.22 -10.91 4.72
C ASN A 133 -6.02 -9.77 5.73
N PRO A 134 -5.12 -9.95 6.68
CA PRO A 134 -4.77 -8.91 7.64
C PRO A 134 -4.10 -7.73 6.93
N CYS A 135 -4.23 -6.53 7.51
CA CYS A 135 -3.50 -5.35 7.08
C CYS A 135 -2.10 -5.36 7.71
N TYR A 136 -1.14 -5.93 7.02
CA TYR A 136 0.26 -5.88 7.48
C TYR A 136 0.86 -4.48 7.26
N GLY A 137 1.61 -3.98 8.23
CA GLY A 137 2.35 -2.73 8.12
C GLY A 137 1.50 -1.46 8.10
N GLY A 138 0.18 -1.57 8.24
CA GLY A 138 -0.74 -0.43 8.21
C GLY A 138 -1.06 0.08 6.81
N THR A 139 -1.53 1.33 6.73
CA THR A 139 -1.87 2.03 5.48
C THR A 139 -0.85 3.12 5.18
N GLY A 140 -0.83 3.60 3.94
CA GLY A 140 0.08 4.68 3.52
C GLY A 140 1.51 4.22 3.27
N SER A 141 2.46 5.03 3.66
CA SER A 141 3.90 4.78 3.44
C SER A 141 4.46 3.58 4.21
N GLY A 142 3.74 3.09 5.22
CA GLY A 142 4.09 1.89 5.98
C GLY A 142 3.62 0.59 5.36
N ALA A 143 2.90 0.62 4.23
CA ALA A 143 2.43 -0.57 3.56
C ALA A 143 3.58 -1.51 3.18
N LEU A 144 3.41 -2.79 3.46
CA LEU A 144 4.44 -3.80 3.25
C LEU A 144 4.81 -3.95 1.77
N SER A 145 6.09 -4.15 1.55
CA SER A 145 6.64 -4.61 0.29
C SER A 145 6.46 -6.12 0.16
N ASP A 146 5.96 -6.60 -0.98
CA ASP A 146 5.91 -8.04 -1.30
C ASP A 146 7.30 -8.66 -1.54
N ALA A 147 8.36 -7.88 -1.33
CA ALA A 147 9.74 -8.36 -1.45
C ALA A 147 10.15 -9.30 -0.29
N TYR A 148 9.35 -9.36 0.77
CA TYR A 148 9.61 -10.17 1.95
C TYR A 148 8.47 -11.16 2.18
N ASP A 149 8.84 -12.39 2.51
CA ASP A 149 7.87 -13.41 2.91
C ASP A 149 7.21 -13.02 4.24
N THR A 150 5.89 -13.11 4.28
CA THR A 150 5.11 -12.87 5.49
C THR A 150 4.39 -14.15 5.89
N VAL A 151 4.38 -14.45 7.19
CA VAL A 151 3.58 -15.55 7.74
C VAL A 151 2.20 -15.00 8.11
N ASP A 152 1.16 -15.44 7.41
CA ASP A 152 -0.21 -15.10 7.75
C ASP A 152 -0.72 -15.85 8.98
N LEU A 153 -1.81 -15.36 9.57
CA LEU A 153 -2.39 -15.92 10.79
C LEU A 153 -2.74 -17.41 10.64
N LEU A 154 -3.35 -17.80 9.52
CA LEU A 154 -3.79 -19.18 9.29
C LEU A 154 -2.60 -20.12 9.15
N THR A 155 -1.55 -19.68 8.45
CA THR A 155 -0.28 -20.40 8.35
C THR A 155 0.38 -20.55 9.72
N GLY A 156 0.50 -19.46 10.49
CA GLY A 156 1.08 -19.49 11.82
C GLY A 156 0.31 -20.41 12.79
N LEU A 157 -1.03 -20.45 12.71
CA LEU A 157 -1.84 -21.38 13.48
C LEU A 157 -1.61 -22.84 13.09
N LYS A 158 -1.52 -23.13 11.77
CA LYS A 158 -1.19 -24.48 11.28
C LYS A 158 0.20 -24.92 11.73
N ASP A 159 1.19 -24.05 11.66
CA ASP A 159 2.56 -24.32 12.11
C ASP A 159 2.63 -24.54 13.63
N ALA A 160 1.77 -23.88 14.39
CA ALA A 160 1.60 -24.11 15.81
C ALA A 160 0.89 -25.45 16.13
N GLY A 161 0.41 -26.18 15.12
CA GLY A 161 -0.19 -27.50 15.24
C GLY A 161 -1.72 -27.53 15.28
N PHE A 162 -2.41 -26.41 15.05
CA PHE A 162 -3.86 -26.38 14.97
C PHE A 162 -4.37 -26.91 13.61
N LYS A 163 -5.50 -27.60 13.64
CA LYS A 163 -6.25 -27.95 12.44
C LYS A 163 -7.34 -26.93 12.21
N LEU A 164 -7.30 -26.26 11.08
CA LEU A 164 -8.25 -25.20 10.75
C LEU A 164 -9.40 -25.74 9.88
N ASN A 165 -10.56 -25.12 10.01
CA ASN A 165 -11.69 -25.39 9.14
C ASN A 165 -11.51 -24.66 7.80
N ASP A 166 -11.16 -25.42 6.77
CA ASP A 166 -10.87 -24.85 5.45
C ASP A 166 -12.15 -24.30 4.79
N GLU A 167 -13.34 -24.83 5.06
CA GLU A 167 -14.61 -24.29 4.52
C GLU A 167 -14.82 -22.84 4.95
N ILE A 168 -14.56 -22.53 6.24
CA ILE A 168 -14.66 -21.16 6.74
C ILE A 168 -13.59 -20.26 6.13
N SER A 169 -12.35 -20.76 6.04
CA SER A 169 -11.25 -19.99 5.47
C SER A 169 -11.49 -19.66 3.98
N ASP A 170 -12.00 -20.62 3.22
CA ASP A 170 -12.29 -20.42 1.81
C ASP A 170 -13.49 -19.49 1.60
N PHE A 171 -14.53 -19.58 2.45
CA PHE A 171 -15.62 -18.60 2.45
C PHE A 171 -15.14 -17.16 2.59
N TYR A 172 -14.21 -16.89 3.50
CA TYR A 172 -13.66 -15.52 3.66
C TYR A 172 -12.73 -15.11 2.53
N LYS A 173 -11.98 -16.03 1.94
CA LYS A 173 -11.17 -15.74 0.74
C LYS A 173 -12.07 -15.36 -0.44
N ASP A 174 -13.12 -16.11 -0.67
CA ASP A 174 -14.09 -15.84 -1.74
C ASP A 174 -14.82 -14.51 -1.50
N TYR A 175 -15.23 -14.24 -0.27
CA TYR A 175 -15.88 -12.98 0.11
C TYR A 175 -15.00 -11.76 -0.20
N ARG A 176 -13.70 -11.92 -0.12
CA ARG A 176 -12.73 -10.86 -0.41
C ARG A 176 -12.28 -10.78 -1.85
N ALA A 177 -12.53 -11.79 -2.65
CA ALA A 177 -12.07 -11.83 -4.04
C ALA A 177 -12.54 -10.62 -4.87
N ASP A 178 -13.73 -10.11 -4.56
CA ASP A 178 -14.32 -8.95 -5.24
C ASP A 178 -13.90 -7.59 -4.66
N ARG A 179 -13.05 -7.58 -3.65
CA ARG A 179 -12.58 -6.31 -3.06
C ARG A 179 -11.69 -5.57 -4.05
N PRO A 180 -11.91 -4.25 -4.26
CA PRO A 180 -11.00 -3.44 -5.05
C PRO A 180 -9.57 -3.53 -4.52
N GLU A 181 -8.61 -3.67 -5.41
CA GLU A 181 -7.20 -3.56 -5.03
C GLU A 181 -6.94 -2.17 -4.45
N VAL A 182 -6.17 -2.15 -3.38
CA VAL A 182 -5.77 -0.90 -2.75
C VAL A 182 -4.68 -0.27 -3.60
N GLY A 183 -4.98 0.89 -4.20
CA GLY A 183 -4.01 1.67 -4.96
C GLY A 183 -3.03 2.41 -4.07
N MET A 184 -1.96 2.95 -4.66
CA MET A 184 -0.94 3.72 -3.94
C MET A 184 -1.51 4.96 -3.23
N TRP A 185 -2.60 5.53 -3.74
CA TRP A 185 -3.21 6.79 -3.27
C TRP A 185 -4.62 6.62 -2.72
N GLU A 186 -5.30 5.53 -3.06
CA GLU A 186 -6.63 5.18 -2.57
C GLU A 186 -6.54 3.88 -1.81
N GLN A 187 -6.70 3.95 -0.50
CA GLN A 187 -6.64 2.80 0.38
C GLN A 187 -7.99 2.66 1.06
N ASP A 188 -8.84 1.81 0.53
CA ASP A 188 -10.11 1.45 1.15
C ASP A 188 -9.97 0.08 1.84
N TRP A 189 -9.90 0.13 3.16
CA TRP A 189 -9.84 -1.05 4.03
C TRP A 189 -11.16 -1.33 4.72
N THR A 190 -12.24 -0.68 4.27
CA THR A 190 -13.56 -0.72 4.91
C THR A 190 -14.40 -1.92 4.50
N LEU A 191 -13.83 -3.07 4.23
CA LEU A 191 -14.62 -4.26 3.96
C LEU A 191 -15.37 -4.65 5.24
N PRO A 192 -16.73 -4.59 5.26
CA PRO A 192 -17.50 -5.04 6.39
C PRO A 192 -17.45 -6.57 6.53
N GLU A 193 -17.76 -7.08 7.70
CA GLU A 193 -17.99 -8.50 7.87
C GLU A 193 -19.18 -8.97 7.01
N PRO A 194 -19.15 -10.22 6.52
CA PRO A 194 -20.29 -10.77 5.81
C PRO A 194 -21.56 -10.73 6.67
N SER A 195 -22.68 -10.32 6.08
CA SER A 195 -23.96 -10.35 6.78
C SER A 195 -24.36 -11.79 7.14
N VAL A 196 -25.17 -11.94 8.19
CA VAL A 196 -25.54 -13.26 8.76
C VAL A 196 -26.17 -14.20 7.71
N ASP A 197 -26.88 -13.66 6.75
CA ASP A 197 -27.52 -14.43 5.66
C ASP A 197 -26.51 -15.06 4.67
N LYS A 198 -25.26 -14.65 4.71
CA LYS A 198 -24.17 -15.26 3.91
C LYS A 198 -23.65 -16.56 4.51
N TYR A 199 -23.88 -16.80 5.78
CA TYR A 199 -23.48 -18.03 6.44
C TYR A 199 -24.58 -19.07 6.27
N SER A 200 -24.35 -20.08 5.43
CA SER A 200 -25.34 -21.14 5.22
C SER A 200 -25.50 -22.02 6.48
N ASP A 201 -26.66 -22.57 6.66
CA ASP A 201 -26.94 -23.52 7.77
C ASP A 201 -25.96 -24.69 7.73
N SER A 202 -25.63 -25.20 6.55
CA SER A 202 -24.65 -26.30 6.38
C SER A 202 -23.26 -25.92 6.83
N MET A 203 -22.80 -24.70 6.56
CA MET A 203 -21.50 -24.22 7.02
C MET A 203 -21.46 -24.06 8.54
N ILE A 204 -22.55 -23.58 9.13
CA ILE A 204 -22.65 -23.45 10.59
C ILE A 204 -22.69 -24.84 11.27
N GLU A 205 -23.39 -25.81 10.70
CA GLU A 205 -23.37 -27.18 11.18
C GLU A 205 -21.98 -27.82 11.05
N ASN A 206 -21.34 -27.67 9.88
CA ASN A 206 -19.95 -28.11 9.69
C ASN A 206 -19.03 -27.50 10.74
N ALA A 207 -19.14 -26.20 11.00
CA ALA A 207 -18.32 -25.54 12.02
C ALA A 207 -18.51 -26.14 13.42
N LYS A 208 -19.76 -26.44 13.82
CA LYS A 208 -20.06 -27.06 15.12
C LYS A 208 -19.51 -28.48 15.23
N ASP A 209 -19.64 -29.25 14.14
CA ASP A 209 -19.13 -30.62 14.09
C ASP A 209 -17.59 -30.66 14.06
N PHE A 210 -16.97 -29.65 13.44
CA PHE A 210 -15.52 -29.58 13.32
C PHE A 210 -14.82 -29.24 14.63
N SER A 211 -15.35 -28.28 15.40
CA SER A 211 -14.73 -27.83 16.65
C SER A 211 -15.71 -27.16 17.61
N ASP A 212 -15.52 -27.40 18.89
CA ASP A 212 -16.16 -26.68 20.00
C ASP A 212 -15.52 -25.32 20.30
N THR A 213 -14.43 -24.99 19.58
CA THR A 213 -13.64 -23.79 19.81
C THR A 213 -13.62 -22.94 18.55
N ALA A 214 -13.89 -21.65 18.72
CA ALA A 214 -13.82 -20.66 17.65
C ALA A 214 -12.92 -19.50 18.04
N MET A 215 -12.09 -19.05 17.09
CA MET A 215 -11.36 -17.78 17.13
C MET A 215 -12.10 -16.78 16.26
N VAL A 216 -12.35 -15.58 16.77
CA VAL A 216 -12.91 -14.48 15.98
C VAL A 216 -11.84 -13.40 15.84
N VAL A 217 -11.47 -13.11 14.60
CA VAL A 217 -10.42 -12.15 14.28
C VAL A 217 -11.07 -10.84 13.88
N LEU A 218 -10.89 -9.82 14.72
CA LEU A 218 -11.39 -8.47 14.46
C LEU A 218 -10.23 -7.55 14.14
N THR A 219 -10.35 -6.76 13.09
CA THR A 219 -9.39 -5.73 12.74
C THR A 219 -10.05 -4.37 12.66
N ARG A 220 -9.27 -3.35 12.97
CA ARG A 220 -9.61 -1.96 12.73
C ARG A 220 -8.41 -1.31 12.07
N VAL A 221 -8.62 -0.81 10.87
CA VAL A 221 -7.55 -0.21 10.08
C VAL A 221 -7.64 1.30 10.20
N GLY A 222 -6.62 1.91 10.77
CA GLY A 222 -6.36 3.34 10.77
C GLY A 222 -4.94 3.59 10.29
N GLY A 223 -4.65 4.77 9.77
CA GLY A 223 -3.32 5.09 9.27
C GLY A 223 -3.25 6.49 8.68
N GLU A 224 -2.26 6.74 7.82
CA GLU A 224 -2.13 8.03 7.18
C GLU A 224 -3.41 8.41 6.43
N HIS A 225 -3.97 9.59 6.77
CA HIS A 225 -5.21 10.14 6.22
C HIS A 225 -6.51 9.37 6.53
N ILE A 226 -6.44 8.29 7.31
CA ILE A 226 -7.62 7.49 7.67
C ILE A 226 -7.67 7.32 9.18
N ASP A 227 -8.58 8.03 9.83
CA ASP A 227 -8.87 7.87 11.25
C ASP A 227 -9.92 6.78 11.48
N LEU A 228 -9.80 6.08 12.60
CA LEU A 228 -10.87 5.20 13.06
C LEU A 228 -12.10 6.04 13.42
N PRO A 229 -13.32 5.61 13.03
CA PRO A 229 -14.53 6.27 13.45
C PRO A 229 -14.65 6.31 14.98
N THR A 230 -14.92 7.47 15.54
CA THR A 230 -15.19 7.66 16.97
C THR A 230 -16.63 7.31 17.36
N ASP A 231 -17.50 7.15 16.37
CA ASP A 231 -18.91 6.80 16.52
C ASP A 231 -19.11 5.35 16.05
N VAL A 232 -19.50 4.48 16.95
CA VAL A 232 -19.72 3.05 16.68
C VAL A 232 -20.75 2.82 15.58
N SER A 233 -21.74 3.71 15.41
CA SER A 233 -22.74 3.62 14.35
C SER A 233 -22.16 3.82 12.93
N LYS A 234 -20.95 4.35 12.83
CA LYS A 234 -20.23 4.59 11.55
C LYS A 234 -19.19 3.53 11.26
N VAL A 235 -19.04 2.56 12.15
CA VAL A 235 -18.12 1.44 11.92
C VAL A 235 -18.88 0.41 11.09
N ASN A 236 -18.44 0.19 9.87
CA ASN A 236 -18.90 -0.94 9.07
C ASN A 236 -18.27 -2.21 9.64
N TYR A 237 -19.11 -3.04 10.23
CA TYR A 237 -18.76 -4.37 10.71
C TYR A 237 -19.02 -5.39 9.61
#